data_b2457c1dcc30c5796c1caac462300b6a
#
_entry.id   b2457c1dcc30c5796c1caac462300b6a
#
_cell.length_a   1.000
_cell.length_b   1.000
_cell.length_c   1.000
_cell.angle_alpha   90.00
_cell.angle_beta   90.00
_cell.angle_gamma   90.00
#
_symmetry.space_group_name_H-M   'P 1'
#
loop_
_entity.id
_entity.type
_entity.pdbx_description
1 polymer ?
#
loop_
_entity_poly.entity_id
_entity_poly.type
_entity_poly.pdbx_seq_one_letter_code
_entity_poly.pdbx_strand_id
1 'polypeptide(L)'
;MKYYVIIVAGGSGQRMKTDLPKQFIELNGRPILMHTLEKFNQADSSIELVVVLPKLHHQIWDSLCKKHFFKTPHTICEGGTTRFQSVKKGLSFCKEQAIIAVHDGVRPLLSSAFILKMYSEAETHKAVIPVLPVVEAIRKVDGKQNQALNRALYYTVQTPQCFSSDLLLKSYNQKELITFTDDASVVESIGEKIHLVEGETDNIKITNPK
;
A
#
# COMPACT_ATOMS: atom_id res chain seq x y z
N MET A 1 20.78 -4.64 -3.38
CA MET A 1 19.56 -5.49 -3.53
C MET A 1 18.60 -4.82 -4.50
N LYS A 2 17.67 -5.53 -5.13
CA LYS A 2 16.67 -4.91 -6.02
C LYS A 2 15.43 -4.53 -5.22
N TYR A 3 14.81 -3.39 -5.54
CA TYR A 3 13.61 -2.90 -4.85
C TYR A 3 12.44 -2.81 -5.82
N TYR A 4 11.28 -3.27 -5.36
CA TYR A 4 10.00 -3.16 -6.05
C TYR A 4 8.99 -2.48 -5.14
N VAL A 5 8.05 -1.75 -5.73
CA VAL A 5 6.83 -1.36 -5.05
C VAL A 5 5.60 -1.77 -5.85
N ILE A 6 4.69 -2.50 -5.22
CA ILE A 6 3.36 -2.80 -5.75
C ILE A 6 2.40 -1.74 -5.19
N ILE A 7 1.98 -0.82 -6.04
CA ILE A 7 1.06 0.26 -5.67
C ILE A 7 -0.36 -0.18 -5.99
N VAL A 8 -1.13 -0.51 -4.94
CA VAL A 8 -2.51 -0.97 -5.07
C VAL A 8 -3.45 0.22 -5.18
N ALA A 9 -4.08 0.38 -6.33
CA ALA A 9 -4.97 1.48 -6.65
C ALA A 9 -6.34 0.99 -7.19
N GLY A 10 -6.82 -0.16 -6.68
CA GLY A 10 -8.04 -0.83 -7.14
C GLY A 10 -9.34 -0.40 -6.44
N GLY A 11 -9.28 0.49 -5.45
CA GLY A 11 -10.46 0.90 -4.70
C GLY A 11 -11.52 1.59 -5.56
N SER A 12 -12.77 1.13 -5.48
CA SER A 12 -13.91 1.67 -6.24
C SER A 12 -14.29 3.11 -5.88
N GLY A 13 -13.70 3.68 -4.81
CA GLY A 13 -13.97 5.05 -4.39
C GLY A 13 -15.41 5.34 -3.95
N GLN A 14 -16.27 4.33 -3.78
CA GLN A 14 -17.70 4.50 -3.45
C GLN A 14 -17.99 5.47 -2.31
N ARG A 15 -17.07 5.57 -1.33
CA ARG A 15 -17.18 6.51 -0.20
C ARG A 15 -16.93 7.98 -0.58
N MET A 16 -16.30 8.24 -1.74
CA MET A 16 -15.99 9.60 -2.20
C MET A 16 -17.17 10.27 -2.91
N LYS A 17 -18.27 9.54 -3.22
CA LYS A 17 -19.47 10.06 -3.92
C LYS A 17 -19.13 10.84 -5.21
N THR A 18 -18.06 10.45 -5.90
CA THR A 18 -17.63 11.04 -7.18
C THR A 18 -17.66 9.95 -8.25
N ASP A 19 -17.94 10.34 -9.49
CA ASP A 19 -17.90 9.44 -10.66
C ASP A 19 -16.47 9.00 -11.00
N LEU A 20 -15.46 9.76 -10.53
CA LEU A 20 -14.05 9.47 -10.75
C LEU A 20 -13.49 8.64 -9.56
N PRO A 21 -12.79 7.52 -9.82
CA PRO A 21 -12.10 6.77 -8.77
C PRO A 21 -11.12 7.64 -7.98
N LYS A 22 -11.13 7.48 -6.64
CA LYS A 22 -10.42 8.39 -5.71
C LYS A 22 -8.93 8.58 -6.02
N GLN A 23 -8.25 7.55 -6.54
CA GLN A 23 -6.84 7.62 -6.93
C GLN A 23 -6.57 8.58 -8.09
N PHE A 24 -7.60 8.94 -8.84
CA PHE A 24 -7.53 9.87 -9.98
C PHE A 24 -8.04 11.28 -9.64
N ILE A 25 -8.57 11.49 -8.44
CA ILE A 25 -8.91 12.84 -7.96
C ILE A 25 -7.64 13.68 -7.95
N GLU A 26 -7.77 14.92 -8.43
CA GLU A 26 -6.64 15.84 -8.49
C GLU A 26 -6.35 16.46 -7.10
N LEU A 27 -5.09 16.41 -6.72
CA LEU A 27 -4.51 17.13 -5.61
C LEU A 27 -3.47 18.12 -6.20
N ASN A 28 -3.65 19.39 -5.98
CA ASN A 28 -2.81 20.43 -6.60
C ASN A 28 -2.68 20.27 -8.13
N GLY A 29 -3.81 20.01 -8.80
CA GLY A 29 -3.88 19.91 -10.26
C GLY A 29 -3.33 18.62 -10.88
N ARG A 30 -3.03 17.58 -10.07
CA ARG A 30 -2.52 16.30 -10.55
C ARG A 30 -3.16 15.13 -9.79
N PRO A 31 -3.46 14.00 -10.44
CA PRO A 31 -4.01 12.81 -9.78
C PRO A 31 -3.21 12.37 -8.56
N ILE A 32 -3.90 12.01 -7.47
CA ILE A 32 -3.28 11.51 -6.23
C ILE A 32 -2.27 10.38 -6.52
N LEU A 33 -2.63 9.46 -7.42
CA LEU A 33 -1.76 8.33 -7.78
C LEU A 33 -0.43 8.78 -8.39
N MET A 34 -0.40 9.88 -9.16
CA MET A 34 0.85 10.42 -9.72
C MET A 34 1.78 10.92 -8.62
N HIS A 35 1.25 11.62 -7.62
CA HIS A 35 2.03 12.04 -6.46
C HIS A 35 2.63 10.84 -5.72
N THR A 36 1.83 9.78 -5.51
CA THR A 36 2.33 8.56 -4.85
C THR A 36 3.47 7.91 -5.62
N LEU A 37 3.32 7.75 -6.94
CA LEU A 37 4.37 7.18 -7.80
C LEU A 37 5.65 8.01 -7.78
N GLU A 38 5.51 9.33 -7.86
CA GLU A 38 6.67 10.24 -7.84
C GLU A 38 7.44 10.19 -6.52
N LYS A 39 6.77 9.96 -5.38
CA LYS A 39 7.45 9.81 -4.09
C LYS A 39 8.43 8.64 -4.08
N PHE A 40 8.04 7.50 -4.61
CA PHE A 40 8.94 6.34 -4.71
C PHE A 40 10.08 6.60 -5.71
N ASN A 41 9.77 7.15 -6.88
CA ASN A 41 10.80 7.47 -7.88
C ASN A 41 11.78 8.57 -7.41
N GLN A 42 11.33 9.52 -6.60
CA GLN A 42 12.18 10.55 -5.99
C GLN A 42 13.04 9.99 -4.84
N ALA A 43 12.55 9.00 -4.12
CA ALA A 43 13.32 8.34 -3.06
C ALA A 43 14.50 7.58 -3.64
N ASP A 44 14.25 6.77 -4.66
CA ASP A 44 15.28 6.08 -5.44
C ASP A 44 14.69 5.70 -6.81
N SER A 45 15.26 6.26 -7.88
CA SER A 45 14.82 6.01 -9.25
C SER A 45 15.06 4.57 -9.74
N SER A 46 15.81 3.76 -9.00
CA SER A 46 16.01 2.33 -9.28
C SER A 46 14.88 1.45 -8.76
N ILE A 47 13.98 1.96 -7.93
CA ILE A 47 12.79 1.23 -7.46
C ILE A 47 11.88 0.95 -8.66
N GLU A 48 11.59 -0.32 -8.92
CA GLU A 48 10.65 -0.71 -9.96
C GLU A 48 9.20 -0.58 -9.46
N LEU A 49 8.41 0.26 -10.14
CA LEU A 49 7.04 0.57 -9.77
C LEU A 49 6.05 -0.30 -10.56
N VAL A 50 5.24 -1.08 -9.85
CA VAL A 50 4.13 -1.88 -10.41
C VAL A 50 2.81 -1.30 -9.89
N VAL A 51 2.03 -0.72 -10.78
CA VAL A 51 0.72 -0.12 -10.44
C VAL A 51 -0.39 -1.10 -10.75
N VAL A 52 -1.12 -1.50 -9.72
CA VAL A 52 -2.23 -2.45 -9.86
C VAL A 52 -3.55 -1.71 -9.92
N LEU A 53 -4.18 -1.72 -11.10
CA LEU A 53 -5.45 -1.06 -11.39
C LEU A 53 -6.48 -2.04 -11.93
N PRO A 54 -7.79 -1.86 -11.65
CA PRO A 54 -8.83 -2.56 -12.38
C PRO A 54 -8.71 -2.30 -13.88
N LYS A 55 -8.98 -3.31 -14.71
CA LYS A 55 -8.87 -3.21 -16.17
C LYS A 55 -9.63 -2.02 -16.76
N LEU A 56 -10.82 -1.74 -16.22
CA LEU A 56 -11.66 -0.62 -16.65
C LEU A 56 -11.02 0.77 -16.40
N HIS A 57 -9.99 0.84 -15.55
CA HIS A 57 -9.29 2.09 -15.22
C HIS A 57 -8.02 2.32 -16.05
N HIS A 58 -7.57 1.33 -16.85
CA HIS A 58 -6.32 1.44 -17.62
C HIS A 58 -6.37 2.57 -18.65
N GLN A 59 -7.49 2.69 -19.39
CA GLN A 59 -7.64 3.76 -20.41
C GLN A 59 -7.70 5.15 -19.77
N ILE A 60 -8.40 5.28 -18.63
CA ILE A 60 -8.46 6.54 -17.89
C ILE A 60 -7.06 6.93 -17.43
N TRP A 61 -6.30 5.98 -16.87
CA TRP A 61 -4.93 6.23 -16.40
C TRP A 61 -4.00 6.65 -17.55
N ASP A 62 -4.04 5.95 -18.68
CA ASP A 62 -3.25 6.32 -19.87
C ASP A 62 -3.59 7.74 -20.35
N SER A 63 -4.86 8.10 -20.40
CA SER A 63 -5.33 9.44 -20.79
C SER A 63 -4.83 10.51 -19.79
N LEU A 64 -4.86 10.21 -18.48
CA LEU A 64 -4.35 11.13 -17.45
C LEU A 64 -2.83 11.27 -17.56
N CYS A 65 -2.08 10.19 -17.79
CA CYS A 65 -0.64 10.26 -18.01
C CYS A 65 -0.28 11.17 -19.19
N LYS A 66 -1.00 11.06 -20.30
CA LYS A 66 -0.83 11.94 -21.48
C LYS A 66 -1.19 13.40 -21.16
N LYS A 67 -2.34 13.63 -20.52
CA LYS A 67 -2.82 14.98 -20.13
C LYS A 67 -1.80 15.71 -19.25
N HIS A 68 -1.20 15.02 -18.30
CA HIS A 68 -0.27 15.61 -17.32
C HIS A 68 1.21 15.43 -17.68
N PHE A 69 1.52 14.93 -18.88
CA PHE A 69 2.90 14.65 -19.34
C PHE A 69 3.67 13.83 -18.30
N PHE A 70 3.00 12.84 -17.69
CA PHE A 70 3.56 12.03 -16.62
C PHE A 70 4.63 11.07 -17.14
N LYS A 71 5.87 11.21 -16.66
CA LYS A 71 7.05 10.48 -17.19
C LYS A 71 7.66 9.47 -16.21
N THR A 72 7.15 9.39 -14.97
CA THR A 72 7.67 8.42 -13.99
C THR A 72 7.50 7.00 -14.54
N PRO A 73 8.59 6.22 -14.72
CA PRO A 73 8.51 4.87 -15.26
C PRO A 73 7.70 3.96 -14.32
N HIS A 74 6.77 3.20 -14.88
CA HIS A 74 5.98 2.24 -14.12
C HIS A 74 5.36 1.19 -15.03
N THR A 75 5.10 0.02 -14.47
CA THR A 75 4.39 -1.07 -15.15
C THR A 75 2.95 -1.13 -14.67
N ILE A 76 1.99 -1.26 -15.59
CA ILE A 76 0.58 -1.44 -15.24
C ILE A 76 0.26 -2.93 -15.16
N CYS A 77 -0.34 -3.33 -14.04
CA CYS A 77 -0.85 -4.66 -13.79
C CYS A 77 -2.37 -4.62 -13.62
N GLU A 78 -3.07 -5.56 -14.25
CA GLU A 78 -4.50 -5.72 -14.02
C GLU A 78 -4.78 -6.28 -12.62
N GLY A 79 -5.58 -5.60 -11.82
CA GLY A 79 -5.99 -6.04 -10.49
C GLY A 79 -6.90 -7.28 -10.50
N GLY A 80 -7.05 -7.88 -9.35
CA GLY A 80 -8.03 -8.93 -9.08
C GLY A 80 -9.33 -8.35 -8.50
N THR A 81 -10.25 -9.24 -8.11
CA THR A 81 -11.53 -8.86 -7.47
C THR A 81 -11.35 -8.43 -6.01
N THR A 82 -10.25 -8.84 -5.38
CA THR A 82 -9.90 -8.50 -4.01
C THR A 82 -8.53 -7.83 -3.93
N ARG A 83 -8.20 -7.24 -2.75
CA ARG A 83 -6.87 -6.70 -2.49
C ARG A 83 -5.80 -7.80 -2.57
N PHE A 84 -6.07 -8.97 -1.96
CA PHE A 84 -5.18 -10.12 -2.01
C PHE A 84 -4.85 -10.53 -3.46
N GLN A 85 -5.87 -10.72 -4.28
CA GLN A 85 -5.69 -11.10 -5.69
C GLN A 85 -4.95 -10.03 -6.49
N SER A 86 -5.18 -8.76 -6.18
CA SER A 86 -4.50 -7.63 -6.81
C SER A 86 -3.00 -7.64 -6.50
N VAL A 87 -2.63 -7.81 -5.22
CA VAL A 87 -1.23 -7.93 -4.83
C VAL A 87 -0.60 -9.19 -5.43
N LYS A 88 -1.28 -10.33 -5.40
CA LYS A 88 -0.81 -11.59 -6.00
C LYS A 88 -0.49 -11.44 -7.49
N LYS A 89 -1.32 -10.72 -8.24
CA LYS A 89 -1.03 -10.40 -9.66
C LYS A 89 0.17 -9.46 -9.80
N GLY A 90 0.29 -8.44 -8.94
CA GLY A 90 1.44 -7.54 -8.93
C GLY A 90 2.76 -8.26 -8.67
N LEU A 91 2.76 -9.26 -7.79
CA LEU A 91 3.94 -10.07 -7.47
C LEU A 91 4.53 -10.81 -8.67
N SER A 92 3.74 -11.12 -9.70
CA SER A 92 4.25 -11.78 -10.92
C SER A 92 5.24 -10.91 -11.72
N PHE A 93 5.30 -9.61 -11.45
CA PHE A 93 6.24 -8.68 -12.05
C PHE A 93 7.54 -8.52 -11.24
N CYS A 94 7.57 -9.05 -10.01
CA CYS A 94 8.70 -8.95 -9.12
C CYS A 94 9.61 -10.18 -9.26
N LYS A 95 10.93 -9.95 -9.19
CA LYS A 95 11.93 -11.02 -9.24
C LYS A 95 12.28 -11.51 -7.84
N GLU A 96 12.87 -12.70 -7.77
CA GLU A 96 13.47 -13.22 -6.53
C GLU A 96 14.67 -12.38 -6.09
N GLN A 97 15.10 -12.55 -4.83
CA GLN A 97 16.21 -11.83 -4.20
C GLN A 97 16.04 -10.29 -4.21
N ALA A 98 14.85 -9.85 -3.90
CA ALA A 98 14.48 -8.44 -3.82
C ALA A 98 13.77 -8.11 -2.50
N ILE A 99 13.63 -6.82 -2.20
CA ILE A 99 12.64 -6.32 -1.23
C ILE A 99 11.45 -5.76 -2.01
N ILE A 100 10.26 -6.19 -1.62
CA ILE A 100 9.01 -5.77 -2.24
C ILE A 100 8.19 -4.97 -1.21
N ALA A 101 7.89 -3.74 -1.54
CA ALA A 101 6.94 -2.91 -0.81
C ALA A 101 5.54 -3.08 -1.40
N VAL A 102 4.51 -3.17 -0.55
CA VAL A 102 3.12 -3.04 -0.97
C VAL A 102 2.57 -1.74 -0.39
N HIS A 103 2.04 -0.88 -1.26
CA HIS A 103 1.65 0.47 -0.87
C HIS A 103 0.27 0.86 -1.41
N ASP A 104 -0.47 1.63 -0.60
CA ASP A 104 -1.75 2.20 -1.01
C ASP A 104 -1.53 3.38 -1.99
N GLY A 105 -2.09 3.32 -3.18
CA GLY A 105 -1.98 4.38 -4.20
C GLY A 105 -2.60 5.73 -3.82
N VAL A 106 -3.17 5.83 -2.64
CA VAL A 106 -3.80 7.04 -2.08
C VAL A 106 -3.14 7.54 -0.80
N ARG A 107 -1.82 7.29 -0.64
CA ARG A 107 -0.97 7.86 0.42
C ARG A 107 0.19 8.66 -0.22
N PRO A 108 -0.08 9.87 -0.69
CA PRO A 108 0.89 10.63 -1.48
C PRO A 108 1.90 11.43 -0.63
N LEU A 109 1.78 11.45 0.70
CA LEU A 109 2.51 12.38 1.55
C LEU A 109 3.70 11.78 2.31
N LEU A 110 4.07 10.52 2.03
CA LEU A 110 5.24 9.91 2.67
C LEU A 110 6.55 10.59 2.22
N SER A 111 7.54 10.61 3.12
CA SER A 111 8.85 11.18 2.82
C SER A 111 9.77 10.18 2.09
N SER A 112 10.72 10.69 1.29
CA SER A 112 11.73 9.85 0.65
C SER A 112 12.62 9.13 1.67
N ALA A 113 12.97 9.81 2.77
CA ALA A 113 13.76 9.22 3.84
C ALA A 113 13.04 8.02 4.49
N PHE A 114 11.73 8.15 4.67
CA PHE A 114 10.92 7.07 5.23
C PHE A 114 10.81 5.88 4.27
N ILE A 115 10.62 6.12 2.97
CA ILE A 115 10.62 5.05 1.96
C ILE A 115 11.92 4.26 2.04
N LEU A 116 13.07 4.92 2.01
CA LEU A 116 14.39 4.26 2.07
C LEU A 116 14.60 3.52 3.38
N LYS A 117 14.19 4.11 4.52
CA LYS A 117 14.21 3.44 5.83
C LYS A 117 13.44 2.12 5.79
N MET A 118 12.22 2.09 5.24
CA MET A 118 11.40 0.89 5.18
C MET A 118 12.05 -0.25 4.37
N TYR A 119 12.73 0.07 3.27
CA TYR A 119 13.50 -0.92 2.51
C TYR A 119 14.70 -1.45 3.31
N SER A 120 15.48 -0.55 3.91
CA SER A 120 16.64 -0.92 4.73
C SER A 120 16.26 -1.81 5.93
N GLU A 121 15.18 -1.49 6.63
CA GLU A 121 14.66 -2.32 7.73
C GLU A 121 14.25 -3.71 7.23
N ALA A 122 13.63 -3.79 6.05
CA ALA A 122 13.21 -5.06 5.46
C ALA A 122 14.38 -5.94 4.97
N GLU A 123 15.53 -5.36 4.62
CA GLU A 123 16.76 -6.12 4.36
C GLU A 123 17.23 -6.88 5.62
N THR A 124 17.03 -6.30 6.80
CA THR A 124 17.42 -6.89 8.08
C THR A 124 16.36 -7.84 8.64
N HIS A 125 15.09 -7.40 8.62
CA HIS A 125 13.99 -8.06 9.35
C HIS A 125 13.07 -8.89 8.47
N LYS A 126 13.24 -8.85 7.14
CA LYS A 126 12.47 -9.61 6.13
C LYS A 126 10.98 -9.26 6.01
N ALA A 127 10.32 -8.84 7.08
CA ALA A 127 8.91 -8.46 7.11
C ALA A 127 8.72 -7.25 8.04
N VAL A 128 8.40 -6.10 7.47
CA VAL A 128 8.39 -4.81 8.18
C VAL A 128 7.16 -4.01 7.82
N ILE A 129 6.48 -3.48 8.83
CA ILE A 129 5.34 -2.59 8.62
C ILE A 129 5.45 -1.32 9.46
N PRO A 130 4.96 -0.19 8.94
CA PRO A 130 4.93 1.05 9.69
C PRO A 130 3.66 1.13 10.54
N VAL A 131 3.83 1.57 11.78
CA VAL A 131 2.73 1.70 12.74
C VAL A 131 2.79 3.03 13.49
N LEU A 132 1.63 3.52 13.90
CA LEU A 132 1.50 4.65 14.82
C LEU A 132 0.67 4.25 16.03
N PRO A 133 1.02 4.68 17.26
CA PRO A 133 0.21 4.43 18.43
C PRO A 133 -1.17 5.09 18.29
N VAL A 134 -2.19 4.45 18.81
CA VAL A 134 -3.54 5.03 18.84
C VAL A 134 -3.58 6.16 19.87
N VAL A 135 -3.83 7.39 19.41
CA VAL A 135 -3.92 8.58 20.27
C VAL A 135 -5.31 8.81 20.87
N GLU A 136 -6.36 8.43 20.12
CA GLU A 136 -7.75 8.57 20.57
C GLU A 136 -8.15 7.46 21.55
N ALA A 137 -9.14 7.73 22.42
CA ALA A 137 -9.77 6.69 23.22
C ALA A 137 -10.52 5.72 22.29
N ILE A 138 -10.30 4.41 22.48
CA ILE A 138 -10.94 3.38 21.66
C ILE A 138 -11.91 2.52 22.49
N ARG A 139 -12.96 2.05 21.86
CA ARG A 139 -13.94 1.15 22.45
C ARG A 139 -14.16 -0.07 21.54
N LYS A 140 -14.19 -1.26 22.15
CA LYS A 140 -14.75 -2.44 21.49
C LYS A 140 -16.27 -2.32 21.53
N VAL A 141 -16.91 -2.46 20.37
CA VAL A 141 -18.37 -2.42 20.24
C VAL A 141 -18.83 -3.78 19.71
N ASP A 142 -19.82 -4.38 20.41
CA ASP A 142 -20.43 -5.65 20.01
C ASP A 142 -21.97 -5.49 20.16
N GLY A 143 -22.64 -5.27 19.04
CA GLY A 143 -24.05 -4.91 19.02
C GLY A 143 -24.34 -3.64 19.83
N LYS A 144 -25.12 -3.78 20.91
CA LYS A 144 -25.45 -2.67 21.85
C LYS A 144 -24.44 -2.53 23.00
N GLN A 145 -23.55 -3.51 23.18
CA GLN A 145 -22.56 -3.49 24.25
C GLN A 145 -21.29 -2.79 23.79
N ASN A 146 -20.62 -2.12 24.71
CA ASN A 146 -19.32 -1.53 24.42
C ASN A 146 -18.43 -1.51 25.66
N GLN A 147 -17.12 -1.56 25.44
CA GLN A 147 -16.10 -1.58 26.47
C GLN A 147 -14.92 -0.67 26.08
N ALA A 148 -14.40 0.12 27.01
CA ALA A 148 -13.17 0.85 26.81
C ALA A 148 -11.99 -0.13 26.71
N LEU A 149 -11.08 0.14 25.77
CA LEU A 149 -9.85 -0.62 25.63
C LEU A 149 -8.65 0.20 26.07
N ASN A 150 -7.62 -0.48 26.56
CA ASN A 150 -6.34 0.16 26.83
C ASN A 150 -5.62 0.47 25.49
N ARG A 151 -5.73 1.72 25.01
CA ARG A 151 -5.16 2.16 23.72
C ARG A 151 -3.65 1.95 23.61
N ALA A 152 -2.91 1.86 24.73
CA ALA A 152 -1.47 1.64 24.70
C ALA A 152 -1.05 0.27 24.10
N LEU A 153 -2.00 -0.65 23.94
CA LEU A 153 -1.80 -1.97 23.32
C LEU A 153 -2.16 -1.98 21.83
N TYR A 154 -2.58 -0.86 21.24
CA TYR A 154 -3.09 -0.81 19.87
C TYR A 154 -2.34 0.21 19.03
N TYR A 155 -2.10 -0.17 17.79
CA TYR A 155 -1.45 0.66 16.80
C TYR A 155 -2.28 0.69 15.52
N THR A 156 -2.25 1.81 14.83
CA THR A 156 -2.74 1.89 13.45
C THR A 156 -1.63 1.50 12.49
N VAL A 157 -1.96 0.72 11.47
CA VAL A 157 -1.00 0.25 10.46
C VAL A 157 -1.05 1.15 9.24
N GLN A 158 0.13 1.46 8.73
CA GLN A 158 0.30 2.21 7.48
C GLN A 158 0.92 1.33 6.38
N THR A 159 1.17 1.91 5.22
CA THR A 159 1.98 1.39 4.14
C THR A 159 3.04 2.44 3.75
N PRO A 160 4.21 2.06 3.18
CA PRO A 160 4.52 0.77 2.57
C PRO A 160 4.78 -0.34 3.60
N GLN A 161 4.25 -1.54 3.34
CA GLN A 161 4.63 -2.76 4.04
C GLN A 161 5.69 -3.46 3.21
N CYS A 162 6.86 -3.69 3.78
CA CYS A 162 8.04 -4.16 3.04
C CYS A 162 8.44 -5.57 3.46
N PHE A 163 8.70 -6.42 2.47
CA PHE A 163 8.99 -7.83 2.70
C PHE A 163 10.12 -8.31 1.78
N SER A 164 10.90 -9.32 2.23
CA SER A 164 11.72 -10.06 1.29
C SER A 164 10.84 -10.78 0.26
N SER A 165 11.28 -10.82 -0.98
CA SER A 165 10.52 -11.42 -2.08
C SER A 165 10.16 -12.88 -1.82
N ASP A 166 11.10 -13.66 -1.30
CA ASP A 166 10.91 -15.10 -1.03
C ASP A 166 9.77 -15.30 -0.02
N LEU A 167 9.77 -14.50 1.05
CA LEU A 167 8.75 -14.56 2.08
C LEU A 167 7.38 -14.15 1.55
N LEU A 168 7.30 -13.03 0.83
CA LEU A 168 6.04 -12.51 0.33
C LEU A 168 5.44 -13.44 -0.74
N LEU A 169 6.25 -13.94 -1.67
CA LEU A 169 5.81 -14.91 -2.69
C LEU A 169 5.30 -16.21 -2.05
N LYS A 170 6.02 -16.75 -1.05
CA LYS A 170 5.58 -17.91 -0.28
C LYS A 170 4.23 -17.64 0.40
N SER A 171 4.07 -16.49 1.04
CA SER A 171 2.85 -16.11 1.77
C SER A 171 1.64 -15.98 0.84
N TYR A 172 1.82 -15.47 -0.37
CA TYR A 172 0.76 -15.34 -1.36
C TYR A 172 0.47 -16.63 -2.15
N ASN A 173 1.25 -17.69 -1.94
CA ASN A 173 0.98 -19.02 -2.52
C ASN A 173 0.01 -19.86 -1.67
N GLN A 174 -1.05 -19.22 -1.19
CA GLN A 174 -2.11 -19.86 -0.41
C GLN A 174 -3.49 -19.36 -0.88
N LYS A 175 -4.55 -19.97 -0.35
CA LYS A 175 -5.92 -19.48 -0.55
C LYS A 175 -6.15 -18.22 0.26
N GLU A 176 -6.89 -17.27 -0.32
CA GLU A 176 -7.32 -16.07 0.36
C GLU A 176 -8.24 -16.40 1.54
N LEU A 177 -7.98 -15.78 2.69
CA LEU A 177 -8.83 -15.88 3.88
C LEU A 177 -9.52 -14.53 4.12
N ILE A 178 -10.74 -14.59 4.65
CA ILE A 178 -11.52 -13.39 4.99
C ILE A 178 -10.85 -12.53 6.08
N THR A 179 -9.93 -13.13 6.83
CA THR A 179 -9.15 -12.46 7.88
C THR A 179 -7.98 -11.65 7.35
N PHE A 180 -7.66 -11.74 6.07
CA PHE A 180 -6.57 -10.97 5.47
C PHE A 180 -7.00 -9.51 5.27
N THR A 181 -6.56 -8.64 6.16
CA THR A 181 -6.87 -7.21 6.14
C THR A 181 -5.80 -6.38 5.42
N ASP A 182 -4.56 -6.88 5.43
CA ASP A 182 -3.37 -6.26 4.82
C ASP A 182 -2.33 -7.34 4.46
N ASP A 183 -1.14 -6.92 3.99
CA ASP A 183 -0.10 -7.87 3.57
C ASP A 183 0.60 -8.52 4.76
N ALA A 184 0.68 -7.81 5.89
CA ALA A 184 1.21 -8.36 7.13
C ALA A 184 0.39 -9.57 7.60
N SER A 185 -0.93 -9.47 7.59
CA SER A 185 -1.82 -10.59 8.00
C SER A 185 -1.67 -11.83 7.10
N VAL A 186 -1.33 -11.64 5.82
CA VAL A 186 -1.00 -12.74 4.90
C VAL A 186 0.31 -13.42 5.30
N VAL A 187 1.32 -12.63 5.68
CA VAL A 187 2.63 -13.14 6.13
C VAL A 187 2.52 -13.82 7.48
N GLU A 188 1.80 -13.22 8.43
CA GLU A 188 1.55 -13.82 9.77
C GLU A 188 0.84 -15.17 9.68
N SER A 189 -0.05 -15.36 8.70
CA SER A 189 -0.81 -16.61 8.55
C SER A 189 0.06 -17.84 8.25
N ILE A 190 1.29 -17.65 7.80
CA ILE A 190 2.27 -18.74 7.60
C ILE A 190 3.26 -18.89 8.75
N GLY A 191 3.00 -18.22 9.90
CA GLY A 191 3.79 -18.33 11.13
C GLY A 191 4.98 -17.37 11.21
N GLU A 192 5.11 -16.42 10.31
CA GLU A 192 6.20 -15.45 10.30
C GLU A 192 5.90 -14.23 11.19
N LYS A 193 6.93 -13.65 11.77
CA LYS A 193 6.82 -12.48 12.64
C LYS A 193 6.97 -11.20 11.85
N ILE A 194 6.22 -10.19 12.24
CA ILE A 194 6.28 -8.84 11.65
C ILE A 194 7.10 -7.93 12.56
N HIS A 195 8.07 -7.24 11.98
CA HIS A 195 8.82 -6.18 12.66
C HIS A 195 8.07 -4.85 12.49
N LEU A 196 7.86 -4.15 13.61
CA LEU A 196 7.17 -2.87 13.63
C LEU A 196 8.17 -1.71 13.58
N VAL A 197 7.92 -0.76 12.68
CA VAL A 197 8.70 0.48 12.56
C VAL A 197 7.77 1.65 12.82
N GLU A 198 8.26 2.70 13.49
CA GLU A 198 7.50 3.93 13.66
C GLU A 198 7.18 4.56 12.31
N GLY A 199 5.89 4.81 12.06
CA GLY A 199 5.35 5.42 10.85
C GLY A 199 5.47 6.94 10.85
N GLU A 200 4.96 7.58 9.80
CA GLU A 200 4.87 9.05 9.70
C GLU A 200 3.43 9.51 9.89
N THR A 201 3.22 10.54 10.74
CA THR A 201 1.90 11.13 10.98
C THR A 201 1.29 11.73 9.72
N ASP A 202 2.14 12.27 8.83
CA ASP A 202 1.72 12.86 7.57
C ASP A 202 1.41 11.83 6.48
N ASN A 203 1.79 10.57 6.67
CA ASN A 203 1.49 9.47 5.73
C ASN A 203 0.02 9.04 5.83
N ILE A 204 -0.88 9.99 5.65
CA ILE A 204 -2.33 9.78 5.72
C ILE A 204 -2.84 9.00 4.52
N LYS A 205 -3.91 8.23 4.74
CA LYS A 205 -4.66 7.56 3.67
C LYS A 205 -5.87 8.41 3.28
N ILE A 206 -5.91 8.90 2.05
CA ILE A 206 -7.06 9.65 1.53
C ILE A 206 -8.21 8.67 1.30
N THR A 207 -9.27 8.77 2.12
CA THR A 207 -10.39 7.82 2.11
C THR A 207 -11.74 8.47 1.87
N ASN A 208 -11.97 9.67 2.41
CA ASN A 208 -13.21 10.41 2.33
C ASN A 208 -12.92 11.88 1.99
N PRO A 209 -13.85 12.60 1.30
CA PRO A 209 -13.77 14.05 1.22
C PRO A 209 -13.95 14.62 2.63
N LYS A 210 -13.16 15.61 2.98
CA LYS A 210 -13.43 16.49 4.12
C LYS A 210 -14.14 17.72 3.64
#